data_27351cbfe8e30ea766cf376f609cb7fd
#
_entry.id   27351cbfe8e30ea766cf376f609cb7fd
#
_cell.length_a   1.000
_cell.length_b   1.000
_cell.length_c   1.000
_cell.angle_alpha   90.00
_cell.angle_beta   90.00
_cell.angle_gamma   90.00
#
_symmetry.space_group_name_H-M   'P 1'
#
loop_
_entity.id
_entity.type
_entity.pdbx_description
1 polymer ?
#
loop_
_entity_poly.entity_id
_entity_poly.type
_entity_poly.pdbx_seq_one_letter_code
_entity_poly.pdbx_strand_id
1 'polypeptide(L)'
;MVDGSLTNTRSRMAAWLSGEGIEIGALHHPLAVPARAKVTYVDRLSEPGLREHYPELAGETFAPVEVVGSAEDLSAFSDGCLDFVIANHLLEHLEYPVRGLFEFQRVLRPGGIVYMALPDMRLTFDRDRDPTSVEHLLEEHRDGAIVNRRDHYLDWSTHVEGKRGADAEAHAEELMERGYSIHFHAWRADSFLDFFVAARREFRLDFQLVGYAVPERPEDNEFILLLAKPDGSKVRLRPEPEAIHQGPSRPPEPPPVQQPLRPSLRALLARSPLGPPVRLAKRGLRLLRAAAPH
;
A
#
# COMPACT_ATOMS: atom_id res chain seq x y z
N MET A 1 5.44 17.06 -34.76
CA MET A 1 5.14 15.71 -34.27
C MET A 1 5.30 15.77 -32.76
N VAL A 2 4.20 15.73 -32.02
CA VAL A 2 4.22 15.72 -30.56
C VAL A 2 4.63 14.31 -30.18
N ASP A 3 5.81 14.19 -29.57
CA ASP A 3 6.30 12.93 -29.04
C ASP A 3 5.28 12.37 -28.04
N GLY A 4 4.67 11.23 -28.40
CA GLY A 4 3.61 10.58 -27.62
C GLY A 4 4.15 9.78 -26.45
N SER A 5 5.16 10.27 -25.72
CA SER A 5 5.54 9.77 -24.41
C SER A 5 4.43 10.13 -23.43
N LEU A 6 3.42 9.27 -23.36
CA LEU A 6 2.42 9.28 -22.31
C LEU A 6 3.15 9.08 -20.96
N THR A 7 3.50 10.19 -20.33
CA THR A 7 3.87 10.18 -18.92
C THR A 7 2.79 9.40 -18.19
N ASN A 8 3.14 8.25 -17.59
CA ASN A 8 2.17 7.45 -16.88
C ASN A 8 1.56 8.29 -15.74
N THR A 9 0.40 7.92 -15.27
CA THR A 9 -0.34 8.67 -14.25
C THR A 9 0.49 8.92 -12.98
N ARG A 10 1.29 7.94 -12.56
CA ARG A 10 2.23 8.10 -11.43
C ARG A 10 3.20 9.27 -11.65
N SER A 11 3.83 9.36 -12.81
CA SER A 11 4.80 10.44 -13.10
C SER A 11 4.15 11.83 -13.14
N ARG A 12 2.93 11.93 -13.70
CA ARG A 12 2.17 13.20 -13.70
C ARG A 12 1.86 13.67 -12.29
N MET A 13 1.48 12.74 -11.44
CA MET A 13 1.14 13.06 -10.04
C MET A 13 2.41 13.32 -9.23
N ALA A 14 3.48 12.54 -9.44
CA ALA A 14 4.78 12.74 -8.77
C ALA A 14 5.43 14.09 -9.11
N ALA A 15 5.07 14.71 -10.25
CA ALA A 15 5.54 16.04 -10.61
C ALA A 15 5.20 17.15 -9.59
N TRP A 16 4.31 16.89 -8.64
CA TRP A 16 4.01 17.81 -7.54
C TRP A 16 5.05 17.79 -6.42
N LEU A 17 5.89 16.75 -6.37
CA LEU A 17 6.84 16.55 -5.28
C LEU A 17 8.09 17.40 -5.48
N SER A 18 8.54 18.03 -4.41
CA SER A 18 9.78 18.84 -4.36
C SER A 18 10.26 18.98 -2.92
N GLY A 19 11.55 19.23 -2.72
CA GLY A 19 12.15 19.39 -1.40
C GLY A 19 12.53 18.04 -0.78
N GLU A 20 12.45 17.94 0.55
CA GLU A 20 12.83 16.75 1.31
C GLU A 20 11.59 16.01 1.81
N GLY A 21 11.51 14.71 1.57
CA GLY A 21 10.38 13.88 1.98
C GLY A 21 10.75 12.44 2.21
N ILE A 22 9.75 11.63 2.50
CA ILE A 22 9.89 10.20 2.74
C ILE A 22 9.03 9.39 1.79
N GLU A 23 9.47 8.16 1.50
CA GLU A 23 8.64 7.10 0.93
C GLU A 23 8.61 5.93 1.90
N ILE A 24 7.41 5.47 2.23
CA ILE A 24 7.19 4.40 3.20
C ILE A 24 6.80 3.12 2.48
N GLY A 25 7.52 2.03 2.75
CA GLY A 25 7.21 0.72 2.17
C GLY A 25 7.57 0.59 0.69
N ALA A 26 8.61 1.30 0.20
CA ALA A 26 8.99 1.30 -1.22
C ALA A 26 9.41 -0.07 -1.76
N LEU A 27 9.97 -0.93 -0.92
CA LEU A 27 10.49 -2.25 -1.29
C LEU A 27 11.39 -2.17 -2.55
N HIS A 28 11.01 -2.83 -3.64
CA HIS A 28 11.71 -2.85 -4.92
C HIS A 28 11.06 -1.97 -6.00
N HIS A 29 10.03 -1.18 -5.63
CA HIS A 29 9.29 -0.32 -6.54
C HIS A 29 9.20 1.14 -6.05
N PRO A 30 10.33 1.81 -5.76
CA PRO A 30 10.31 3.20 -5.34
C PRO A 30 9.67 4.08 -6.42
N LEU A 31 8.94 5.10 -5.99
CA LEU A 31 8.34 6.07 -6.89
C LEU A 31 9.43 6.88 -7.61
N ALA A 32 9.35 6.95 -8.93
CA ALA A 32 10.19 7.87 -9.69
C ALA A 32 9.76 9.31 -9.40
N VAL A 33 10.63 10.09 -8.78
CA VAL A 33 10.37 11.48 -8.39
C VAL A 33 11.19 12.47 -9.24
N PRO A 34 10.77 13.74 -9.35
CA PRO A 34 11.56 14.79 -10.00
C PRO A 34 12.91 15.00 -9.31
N ALA A 35 13.93 15.47 -10.06
CA ALA A 35 15.26 15.72 -9.51
C ALA A 35 15.29 16.74 -8.35
N ARG A 36 14.27 17.59 -8.23
CA ARG A 36 14.08 18.53 -7.14
C ARG A 36 13.52 17.91 -5.85
N ALA A 37 13.13 16.64 -5.88
CA ALA A 37 12.63 15.90 -4.71
C ALA A 37 13.71 14.94 -4.23
N LYS A 38 14.00 14.98 -2.93
CA LYS A 38 14.93 14.08 -2.25
C LYS A 38 14.14 13.19 -1.31
N VAL A 39 14.28 11.87 -1.47
CA VAL A 39 13.52 10.86 -0.73
C VAL A 39 14.41 10.18 0.31
N THR A 40 13.91 10.07 1.54
CA THR A 40 14.42 9.17 2.58
C THR A 40 13.48 7.97 2.65
N TYR A 41 14.00 6.76 2.57
CA TYR A 41 13.19 5.55 2.57
C TYR A 41 12.97 5.02 3.98
N VAL A 42 11.68 4.79 4.30
CA VAL A 42 11.22 4.30 5.60
C VAL A 42 10.55 2.93 5.39
N ASP A 43 10.86 1.98 6.25
CA ASP A 43 10.13 0.71 6.26
C ASP A 43 10.03 0.16 7.69
N ARG A 44 9.04 -0.72 7.94
CA ARG A 44 8.84 -1.35 9.26
C ARG A 44 9.98 -2.30 9.65
N LEU A 45 10.74 -2.78 8.69
CA LEU A 45 11.89 -3.68 8.87
C LEU A 45 13.13 -3.07 8.20
N SER A 46 14.30 -3.42 8.72
CA SER A 46 15.56 -3.18 8.04
C SER A 46 15.65 -3.97 6.73
N GLU A 47 16.52 -3.59 5.80
CA GLU A 47 16.68 -4.31 4.53
C GLU A 47 16.94 -5.83 4.72
N PRO A 48 17.82 -6.30 5.63
CA PRO A 48 17.94 -7.72 5.92
C PRO A 48 16.63 -8.36 6.40
N GLY A 49 15.88 -7.68 7.26
CA GLY A 49 14.59 -8.16 7.75
C GLY A 49 13.53 -8.23 6.63
N LEU A 50 13.54 -7.28 5.69
CA LEU A 50 12.67 -7.33 4.52
C LEU A 50 13.00 -8.53 3.62
N ARG A 51 14.28 -8.84 3.42
CA ARG A 51 14.72 -10.00 2.62
C ARG A 51 14.30 -11.33 3.25
N GLU A 52 14.34 -11.41 4.57
CA GLU A 52 13.84 -12.56 5.32
C GLU A 52 12.32 -12.68 5.25
N HIS A 53 11.63 -11.53 5.36
CA HIS A 53 10.17 -11.47 5.35
C HIS A 53 9.57 -11.75 3.96
N TYR A 54 10.26 -11.35 2.88
CA TYR A 54 9.85 -11.50 1.49
C TYR A 54 10.86 -12.33 0.68
N PRO A 55 11.01 -13.63 0.97
CA PRO A 55 11.99 -14.48 0.28
C PRO A 55 11.73 -14.60 -1.24
N GLU A 56 10.50 -14.38 -1.69
CA GLU A 56 10.14 -14.33 -3.10
C GLU A 56 10.73 -13.14 -3.85
N LEU A 57 11.16 -12.10 -3.15
CA LEU A 57 11.83 -10.93 -3.70
C LEU A 57 13.37 -11.01 -3.62
N ALA A 58 13.94 -12.19 -3.36
CA ALA A 58 15.38 -12.36 -3.17
C ALA A 58 16.23 -11.90 -4.37
N GLY A 59 15.65 -11.90 -5.59
CA GLY A 59 16.30 -11.43 -6.82
C GLY A 59 16.14 -9.94 -7.09
N GLU A 60 15.34 -9.22 -6.30
CA GLU A 60 15.03 -7.82 -6.52
C GLU A 60 15.99 -6.90 -5.77
N THR A 61 16.17 -5.68 -6.30
CA THR A 61 16.92 -4.62 -5.61
C THR A 61 15.97 -3.76 -4.81
N PHE A 62 16.10 -3.76 -3.49
CA PHE A 62 15.30 -2.93 -2.61
C PHE A 62 15.80 -1.49 -2.57
N ALA A 63 14.88 -0.55 -2.37
CA ALA A 63 15.22 0.79 -1.94
C ALA A 63 15.98 0.70 -0.59
N PRO A 64 17.03 1.50 -0.37
CA PRO A 64 17.79 1.45 0.87
C PRO A 64 16.91 1.90 2.05
N VAL A 65 16.66 1.06 3.05
CA VAL A 65 15.94 1.47 4.26
C VAL A 65 16.86 2.31 5.12
N GLU A 66 16.61 3.61 5.17
CA GLU A 66 17.38 4.58 5.94
C GLU A 66 16.84 4.76 7.36
N VAL A 67 15.51 4.60 7.51
CA VAL A 67 14.82 4.71 8.80
C VAL A 67 13.91 3.51 8.98
N VAL A 68 14.05 2.81 10.10
CA VAL A 68 13.10 1.76 10.50
C VAL A 68 11.97 2.41 11.30
N GLY A 69 10.73 2.30 10.80
CA GLY A 69 9.55 2.92 11.41
C GLY A 69 8.26 2.51 10.73
N SER A 70 7.14 2.79 11.36
CA SER A 70 5.79 2.51 10.85
C SER A 70 5.14 3.79 10.34
N ALA A 71 4.28 3.67 9.33
CA ALA A 71 3.41 4.77 8.91
C ALA A 71 2.49 5.27 10.04
N GLU A 72 2.20 4.42 11.01
CA GLU A 72 1.38 4.75 12.19
C GLU A 72 2.21 5.35 13.34
N ASP A 73 3.53 5.36 13.21
CA ASP A 73 4.48 5.96 14.16
C ASP A 73 5.72 6.48 13.43
N LEU A 74 5.67 7.73 13.04
CA LEU A 74 6.77 8.47 12.43
C LEU A 74 7.53 9.33 13.46
N SER A 75 7.64 8.88 14.70
CA SER A 75 8.30 9.61 15.80
C SER A 75 9.78 9.93 15.53
N ALA A 76 10.43 9.22 14.59
CA ALA A 76 11.76 9.57 14.10
C ALA A 76 11.80 10.93 13.37
N PHE A 77 10.66 11.47 12.97
CA PHE A 77 10.53 12.74 12.28
C PHE A 77 9.82 13.77 13.15
N SER A 78 10.39 14.97 13.25
CA SER A 78 9.78 16.07 13.98
C SER A 78 8.54 16.61 13.25
N ASP A 79 7.68 17.31 13.98
CA ASP A 79 6.52 18.00 13.42
C ASP A 79 6.94 19.01 12.35
N GLY A 80 6.26 18.98 11.21
CA GLY A 80 6.46 19.96 10.15
C GLY A 80 7.86 19.97 9.53
N CYS A 81 8.58 18.84 9.52
CA CYS A 81 9.94 18.79 8.99
C CYS A 81 10.02 18.37 7.51
N LEU A 82 8.95 17.80 6.93
CA LEU A 82 8.96 17.25 5.58
C LEU A 82 8.13 18.07 4.59
N ASP A 83 8.58 18.08 3.32
CA ASP A 83 7.86 18.70 2.21
C ASP A 83 6.84 17.73 1.60
N PHE A 84 7.13 16.42 1.65
CA PHE A 84 6.20 15.41 1.14
C PHE A 84 6.34 14.06 1.85
N VAL A 85 5.26 13.28 1.75
CA VAL A 85 5.19 11.86 2.12
C VAL A 85 4.67 11.07 0.93
N ILE A 86 5.31 9.96 0.61
CA ILE A 86 4.86 9.00 -0.42
C ILE A 86 4.39 7.74 0.29
N ALA A 87 3.14 7.34 0.00
CA ALA A 87 2.48 6.16 0.54
C ALA A 87 1.84 5.36 -0.62
N ASN A 88 2.64 4.50 -1.25
CA ASN A 88 2.19 3.68 -2.37
C ASN A 88 1.85 2.28 -1.89
N HIS A 89 0.60 1.84 -2.10
CA HIS A 89 0.11 0.54 -1.65
C HIS A 89 0.51 0.26 -0.20
N LEU A 90 0.19 1.24 0.65
CA LEU A 90 0.57 1.23 2.06
C LEU A 90 -0.64 1.30 2.99
N LEU A 91 -1.61 2.18 2.70
CA LEU A 91 -2.70 2.49 3.63
C LEU A 91 -3.63 1.28 3.84
N GLU A 92 -3.80 0.45 2.82
CA GLU A 92 -4.56 -0.81 2.90
C GLU A 92 -3.94 -1.85 3.83
N HIS A 93 -2.65 -1.73 4.09
CA HIS A 93 -1.90 -2.59 5.01
C HIS A 93 -1.84 -2.09 6.46
N LEU A 94 -2.35 -0.89 6.72
CA LEU A 94 -2.39 -0.36 8.08
C LEU A 94 -3.61 -0.88 8.83
N GLU A 95 -3.40 -1.32 10.06
CA GLU A 95 -4.51 -1.65 10.97
C GLU A 95 -5.25 -0.37 11.41
N TYR A 96 -4.55 0.78 11.41
CA TYR A 96 -5.09 2.09 11.81
C TYR A 96 -4.84 3.15 10.71
N PRO A 97 -5.51 3.10 9.56
CA PRO A 97 -5.24 4.02 8.45
C PRO A 97 -5.43 5.49 8.83
N VAL A 98 -6.39 5.79 9.72
CA VAL A 98 -6.60 7.15 10.26
C VAL A 98 -5.37 7.65 11.02
N ARG A 99 -4.72 6.78 11.80
CA ARG A 99 -3.50 7.13 12.53
C ARG A 99 -2.34 7.43 11.57
N GLY A 100 -2.19 6.65 10.51
CA GLY A 100 -1.22 6.95 9.45
C GLY A 100 -1.45 8.34 8.83
N LEU A 101 -2.70 8.69 8.53
CA LEU A 101 -3.03 10.00 8.00
C LEU A 101 -2.71 11.13 8.99
N PHE A 102 -2.88 10.92 10.30
CA PHE A 102 -2.45 11.91 11.31
C PHE A 102 -0.94 12.07 11.37
N GLU A 103 -0.19 10.97 11.29
CA GLU A 103 1.27 11.03 11.27
C GLU A 103 1.77 11.77 10.00
N PHE A 104 1.16 11.49 8.83
CA PHE A 104 1.48 12.25 7.62
C PHE A 104 1.20 13.75 7.79
N GLN A 105 0.03 14.10 8.38
CA GLN A 105 -0.28 15.49 8.67
C GLN A 105 0.70 16.13 9.64
N ARG A 106 1.13 15.40 10.67
CA ARG A 106 2.05 15.89 11.70
C ARG A 106 3.42 16.23 11.11
N VAL A 107 4.02 15.29 10.39
CA VAL A 107 5.39 15.44 9.87
C VAL A 107 5.49 16.42 8.70
N LEU A 108 4.41 16.66 7.97
CA LEU A 108 4.40 17.62 6.88
C LEU A 108 4.40 19.06 7.40
N ARG A 109 5.21 19.90 6.77
CA ARG A 109 5.12 21.35 6.94
C ARG A 109 3.87 21.92 6.24
N PRO A 110 3.39 23.11 6.59
CA PRO A 110 2.34 23.78 5.82
C PRO A 110 2.70 23.85 4.33
N GLY A 111 1.78 23.48 3.46
CA GLY A 111 1.99 23.35 2.01
C GLY A 111 2.61 22.03 1.56
N GLY A 112 2.99 21.15 2.47
CA GLY A 112 3.52 19.83 2.17
C GLY A 112 2.46 18.90 1.55
N ILE A 113 2.92 17.90 0.81
CA ILE A 113 2.08 17.01 -0.03
C ILE A 113 2.17 15.57 0.44
N VAL A 114 1.04 14.89 0.59
CA VAL A 114 0.98 13.43 0.57
C VAL A 114 0.71 12.99 -0.86
N TYR A 115 1.58 12.16 -1.43
CA TYR A 115 1.32 11.37 -2.61
C TYR A 115 0.88 9.98 -2.15
N MET A 116 -0.33 9.57 -2.48
CA MET A 116 -0.89 8.31 -2.03
C MET A 116 -1.50 7.56 -3.20
N ALA A 117 -0.99 6.37 -3.49
CA ALA A 117 -1.57 5.44 -4.45
C ALA A 117 -2.17 4.25 -3.70
N LEU A 118 -3.40 3.89 -4.04
CA LEU A 118 -4.16 2.82 -3.41
C LEU A 118 -4.68 1.86 -4.47
N PRO A 119 -4.68 0.55 -4.21
CA PRO A 119 -5.28 -0.42 -5.14
C PRO A 119 -6.79 -0.18 -5.26
N ASP A 120 -7.29 -0.15 -6.50
CA ASP A 120 -8.73 -0.24 -6.71
C ASP A 120 -9.15 -1.71 -6.57
N MET A 121 -9.89 -2.01 -5.51
CA MET A 121 -10.27 -3.37 -5.17
C MET A 121 -10.91 -4.12 -6.33
N ARG A 122 -11.64 -3.43 -7.23
CA ARG A 122 -12.30 -4.03 -8.38
C ARG A 122 -11.32 -4.62 -9.41
N LEU A 123 -10.07 -4.15 -9.39
CA LEU A 123 -9.01 -4.46 -10.35
C LEU A 123 -7.90 -5.33 -9.74
N THR A 124 -8.06 -5.72 -8.48
CA THR A 124 -7.09 -6.52 -7.73
C THR A 124 -7.68 -7.84 -7.24
N PHE A 125 -6.96 -8.54 -6.40
CA PHE A 125 -7.44 -9.76 -5.73
C PHE A 125 -8.50 -9.47 -4.65
N ASP A 126 -8.69 -8.21 -4.25
CA ASP A 126 -9.72 -7.79 -3.29
C ASP A 126 -11.14 -7.72 -3.88
N ARG A 127 -11.31 -7.95 -5.17
CA ARG A 127 -12.59 -7.74 -5.90
C ARG A 127 -13.79 -8.50 -5.36
N ASP A 128 -13.55 -9.59 -4.64
CA ASP A 128 -14.59 -10.44 -4.07
C ASP A 128 -14.89 -10.08 -2.60
N ARG A 129 -14.27 -9.02 -2.06
CA ARG A 129 -14.52 -8.44 -0.75
C ARG A 129 -15.56 -7.31 -0.83
N ASP A 130 -16.15 -6.96 0.31
CA ASP A 130 -16.90 -5.72 0.43
C ASP A 130 -15.95 -4.52 0.60
N PRO A 131 -16.27 -3.33 0.06
CA PRO A 131 -15.52 -2.13 0.35
C PRO A 131 -15.55 -1.81 1.84
N THR A 132 -14.40 -1.47 2.42
CA THR A 132 -14.33 -1.02 3.81
C THR A 132 -15.22 0.20 4.00
N SER A 133 -16.20 0.10 4.92
CA SER A 133 -17.16 1.17 5.16
C SER A 133 -16.56 2.31 5.98
N VAL A 134 -17.16 3.49 5.86
CA VAL A 134 -16.79 4.65 6.66
C VAL A 134 -17.03 4.37 8.14
N GLU A 135 -18.16 3.74 8.48
CA GLU A 135 -18.54 3.39 9.85
C GLU A 135 -17.49 2.52 10.51
N HIS A 136 -17.02 1.48 9.80
CA HIS A 136 -15.98 0.57 10.28
C HIS A 136 -14.69 1.32 10.64
N LEU A 137 -14.20 2.20 9.75
CA LEU A 137 -12.99 3.00 10.00
C LEU A 137 -13.15 4.00 11.15
N LEU A 138 -14.37 4.54 11.34
CA LEU A 138 -14.68 5.41 12.46
C LEU A 138 -14.72 4.63 13.79
N GLU A 139 -15.22 3.40 13.78
CA GLU A 139 -15.23 2.50 14.94
C GLU A 139 -13.81 2.10 15.33
N GLU A 140 -12.99 1.66 14.38
CA GLU A 140 -11.59 1.32 14.62
C GLU A 140 -10.80 2.47 15.22
N HIS A 141 -11.03 3.68 14.72
CA HIS A 141 -10.36 4.85 15.27
C HIS A 141 -10.79 5.15 16.71
N ARG A 142 -12.08 4.95 17.06
CA ARG A 142 -12.61 5.18 18.41
C ARG A 142 -12.22 4.09 19.40
N ASP A 143 -12.34 2.85 18.98
CA ASP A 143 -12.29 1.68 19.86
C ASP A 143 -10.95 0.92 19.77
N GLY A 144 -10.14 1.24 18.77
CA GLY A 144 -8.88 0.57 18.42
C GLY A 144 -9.11 -0.60 17.47
N ALA A 145 -8.29 -0.67 16.40
CA ALA A 145 -8.39 -1.70 15.35
C ALA A 145 -8.21 -3.13 15.87
N ILE A 146 -7.63 -3.31 17.04
CA ILE A 146 -7.44 -4.64 17.65
C ILE A 146 -8.78 -5.38 17.85
N VAL A 147 -9.88 -4.65 18.00
CA VAL A 147 -11.22 -5.21 18.16
C VAL A 147 -11.65 -6.00 16.92
N ASN A 148 -11.32 -5.49 15.73
CA ASN A 148 -11.72 -6.07 14.45
C ASN A 148 -10.60 -6.89 13.78
N ARG A 149 -9.44 -6.98 14.40
CA ARG A 149 -8.25 -7.61 13.81
C ARG A 149 -8.51 -9.03 13.31
N ARG A 150 -9.20 -9.84 14.10
CA ARG A 150 -9.54 -11.22 13.72
C ARG A 150 -10.46 -11.27 12.49
N ASP A 151 -11.41 -10.34 12.42
CA ASP A 151 -12.38 -10.30 11.34
C ASP A 151 -11.73 -9.92 10.01
N HIS A 152 -10.73 -9.05 10.01
CA HIS A 152 -9.92 -8.76 8.82
C HIS A 152 -9.17 -9.98 8.32
N TYR A 153 -8.51 -10.76 9.19
CA TYR A 153 -7.83 -11.98 8.80
C TYR A 153 -8.81 -13.05 8.30
N LEU A 154 -10.01 -13.11 8.86
CA LEU A 154 -11.05 -14.03 8.43
C LEU A 154 -11.62 -13.63 7.07
N ASP A 155 -11.89 -12.34 6.85
CA ASP A 155 -12.31 -11.79 5.57
C ASP A 155 -11.28 -12.08 4.47
N TRP A 156 -10.00 -11.80 4.75
CA TRP A 156 -8.88 -12.14 3.86
C TRP A 156 -8.84 -13.64 3.54
N SER A 157 -8.87 -14.49 4.55
CA SER A 157 -8.82 -15.95 4.39
C SER A 157 -9.98 -16.47 3.55
N THR A 158 -11.15 -15.84 3.68
CA THR A 158 -12.37 -16.26 2.98
C THR A 158 -12.40 -15.76 1.53
N HIS A 159 -12.18 -14.46 1.31
CA HIS A 159 -12.44 -13.83 0.03
C HIS A 159 -11.20 -13.76 -0.87
N VAL A 160 -10.00 -13.66 -0.29
CA VAL A 160 -8.75 -13.62 -1.06
C VAL A 160 -8.16 -15.01 -1.22
N GLU A 161 -8.09 -15.79 -0.12
CA GLU A 161 -7.52 -17.15 -0.15
C GLU A 161 -8.54 -18.22 -0.51
N GLY A 162 -9.84 -17.88 -0.57
CA GLY A 162 -10.93 -18.78 -0.98
C GLY A 162 -11.21 -19.91 0.01
N LYS A 163 -10.79 -19.77 1.27
CA LYS A 163 -11.04 -20.76 2.32
C LYS A 163 -12.46 -20.64 2.86
N ARG A 164 -12.94 -21.67 3.56
CA ARG A 164 -14.32 -21.67 4.06
C ARG A 164 -14.45 -22.37 5.41
N GLY A 165 -15.41 -21.91 6.23
CA GLY A 165 -15.72 -22.49 7.52
C GLY A 165 -14.50 -22.65 8.42
N ALA A 166 -14.33 -23.77 9.08
CA ALA A 166 -13.22 -24.03 10.01
C ALA A 166 -11.82 -23.88 9.36
N ASP A 167 -11.68 -24.16 8.06
CA ASP A 167 -10.40 -23.97 7.37
C ASP A 167 -10.06 -22.46 7.21
N ALA A 168 -11.06 -21.59 7.03
CA ALA A 168 -10.85 -20.16 6.99
C ALA A 168 -10.49 -19.61 8.37
N GLU A 169 -11.17 -20.04 9.40
CA GLU A 169 -10.89 -19.64 10.79
C GLU A 169 -9.48 -20.05 11.23
N ALA A 170 -9.10 -21.31 11.02
CA ALA A 170 -7.75 -21.77 11.36
C ALA A 170 -6.65 -21.04 10.60
N HIS A 171 -6.89 -20.72 9.31
CA HIS A 171 -5.94 -19.96 8.51
C HIS A 171 -5.84 -18.49 8.95
N ALA A 172 -6.97 -17.87 9.32
CA ALA A 172 -6.98 -16.52 9.85
C ALA A 172 -6.16 -16.43 11.15
N GLU A 173 -6.34 -17.40 12.05
CA GLU A 173 -5.57 -17.50 13.30
C GLU A 173 -4.07 -17.67 13.01
N GLU A 174 -3.68 -18.56 12.10
CA GLU A 174 -2.27 -18.74 11.69
C GLU A 174 -1.66 -17.44 11.17
N LEU A 175 -2.35 -16.73 10.28
CA LEU A 175 -1.87 -15.47 9.71
C LEU A 175 -1.74 -14.38 10.78
N MET A 176 -2.73 -14.30 11.69
CA MET A 176 -2.76 -13.34 12.79
C MET A 176 -1.60 -13.58 13.78
N GLU A 177 -1.36 -14.84 14.16
CA GLU A 177 -0.24 -15.21 15.06
C GLU A 177 1.12 -14.86 14.45
N ARG A 178 1.26 -15.02 13.13
CA ARG A 178 2.48 -14.67 12.40
C ARG A 178 2.64 -13.18 12.13
N GLY A 179 1.63 -12.35 12.44
CA GLY A 179 1.61 -10.94 12.05
C GLY A 179 1.76 -10.76 10.54
N TYR A 180 1.18 -11.67 9.75
CA TYR A 180 1.29 -11.62 8.30
C TYR A 180 0.59 -10.38 7.76
N SER A 181 1.27 -9.62 6.89
CA SER A 181 0.71 -8.41 6.30
C SER A 181 -0.35 -8.77 5.25
N ILE A 182 -1.57 -8.36 5.49
CA ILE A 182 -2.71 -8.50 4.57
C ILE A 182 -3.17 -7.11 4.13
N HIS A 183 -4.10 -7.01 3.16
CA HIS A 183 -4.90 -5.82 3.03
C HIS A 183 -5.98 -5.85 4.13
N PHE A 184 -5.79 -5.09 5.20
CA PHE A 184 -6.80 -4.94 6.23
C PHE A 184 -8.04 -4.25 5.65
N HIS A 185 -7.82 -3.29 4.77
CA HIS A 185 -8.86 -2.50 4.14
C HIS A 185 -8.86 -2.67 2.63
N ALA A 186 -10.02 -2.53 2.02
CA ALA A 186 -10.19 -2.58 0.58
C ALA A 186 -11.09 -1.42 0.12
N TRP A 187 -10.66 -0.68 -0.89
CA TRP A 187 -11.40 0.48 -1.37
C TRP A 187 -11.57 0.50 -2.88
N ARG A 188 -12.65 1.10 -3.30
CA ARG A 188 -12.79 1.69 -4.62
C ARG A 188 -12.39 3.16 -4.53
N ALA A 189 -12.07 3.74 -5.66
CA ALA A 189 -11.72 5.14 -5.74
C ALA A 189 -12.80 6.08 -5.14
N ASP A 190 -14.08 5.78 -5.36
CA ASP A 190 -15.22 6.53 -4.81
C ASP A 190 -15.41 6.30 -3.30
N SER A 191 -15.36 5.04 -2.84
CA SER A 191 -15.54 4.73 -1.41
C SER A 191 -14.41 5.31 -0.54
N PHE A 192 -13.19 5.40 -1.08
CA PHE A 192 -12.11 6.09 -0.38
C PHE A 192 -12.35 7.60 -0.24
N LEU A 193 -12.93 8.24 -1.26
CA LEU A 193 -13.30 9.66 -1.15
C LEU A 193 -14.38 9.89 -0.08
N ASP A 194 -15.36 9.00 0.04
CA ASP A 194 -16.36 9.07 1.12
C ASP A 194 -15.69 8.97 2.49
N PHE A 195 -14.76 8.03 2.66
CA PHE A 195 -13.95 7.94 3.88
C PHE A 195 -13.14 9.21 4.11
N PHE A 196 -12.44 9.73 3.11
CA PHE A 196 -11.62 10.93 3.26
C PHE A 196 -12.45 12.14 3.69
N VAL A 197 -13.65 12.33 3.12
CA VAL A 197 -14.56 13.40 3.51
C VAL A 197 -15.03 13.24 4.96
N ALA A 198 -15.40 12.02 5.36
CA ALA A 198 -15.79 11.70 6.72
C ALA A 198 -14.63 11.92 7.71
N ALA A 199 -13.43 11.44 7.39
CA ALA A 199 -12.25 11.59 8.23
C ALA A 199 -11.89 13.07 8.47
N ARG A 200 -11.97 13.90 7.43
CA ARG A 200 -11.79 15.36 7.57
C ARG A 200 -12.78 15.98 8.54
N ARG A 201 -14.02 15.54 8.49
CA ARG A 201 -15.11 16.09 9.30
C ARG A 201 -15.04 15.60 10.75
N GLU A 202 -14.93 14.29 10.94
CA GLU A 202 -15.04 13.65 12.26
C GLU A 202 -13.74 13.77 13.06
N PHE A 203 -12.58 13.70 12.39
CA PHE A 203 -11.28 13.70 13.05
C PHE A 203 -10.49 15.00 12.88
N ARG A 204 -11.05 15.99 12.16
CA ARG A 204 -10.36 17.25 11.87
C ARG A 204 -9.04 17.06 11.12
N LEU A 205 -8.97 16.05 10.25
CA LEU A 205 -7.86 15.92 9.32
C LEU A 205 -7.84 17.12 8.39
N ASP A 206 -6.80 17.95 8.51
CA ASP A 206 -6.70 19.20 7.75
C ASP A 206 -5.88 18.99 6.48
N PHE A 207 -6.43 18.20 5.55
CA PHE A 207 -5.90 18.05 4.21
C PHE A 207 -6.85 18.59 3.16
N GLN A 208 -6.29 19.12 2.08
CA GLN A 208 -7.01 19.49 0.86
C GLN A 208 -6.69 18.51 -0.25
N LEU A 209 -7.68 17.97 -0.94
CA LEU A 209 -7.48 17.17 -2.15
C LEU A 209 -7.09 18.11 -3.28
N VAL A 210 -5.84 18.03 -3.76
CA VAL A 210 -5.28 18.89 -4.82
C VAL A 210 -5.04 18.16 -6.13
N GLY A 211 -5.04 16.82 -6.10
CA GLY A 211 -4.93 15.97 -7.28
C GLY A 211 -5.66 14.65 -7.05
N TYR A 212 -6.27 14.13 -8.09
CA TYR A 212 -6.98 12.86 -8.10
C TYR A 212 -6.89 12.22 -9.47
N ALA A 213 -6.54 10.95 -9.50
CA ALA A 213 -6.50 10.15 -10.72
C ALA A 213 -7.07 8.77 -10.43
N VAL A 214 -7.87 8.27 -11.36
CA VAL A 214 -8.46 6.93 -11.31
C VAL A 214 -7.86 6.08 -12.43
N PRO A 215 -7.99 4.75 -12.38
CA PRO A 215 -7.58 3.87 -13.48
C PRO A 215 -8.21 4.31 -14.81
N GLU A 216 -7.38 4.60 -15.80
CA GLU A 216 -7.83 5.02 -17.14
C GLU A 216 -7.75 3.86 -18.15
N ARG A 217 -6.96 2.83 -17.84
CA ARG A 217 -6.68 1.69 -18.72
C ARG A 217 -6.89 0.38 -17.97
N PRO A 218 -7.17 -0.72 -18.68
CA PRO A 218 -7.38 -2.03 -18.04
C PRO A 218 -6.19 -2.57 -17.24
N GLU A 219 -4.97 -2.13 -17.56
CA GLU A 219 -3.74 -2.50 -16.85
C GLU A 219 -3.48 -1.66 -15.60
N ASP A 220 -4.12 -0.50 -15.48
CA ASP A 220 -4.04 0.32 -14.27
C ASP A 220 -4.89 -0.33 -13.18
N ASN A 221 -4.34 -0.51 -11.98
CA ASN A 221 -5.03 -1.18 -10.88
C ASN A 221 -5.10 -0.34 -9.62
N GLU A 222 -4.78 0.94 -9.72
CA GLU A 222 -4.70 1.86 -8.58
C GLU A 222 -5.35 3.20 -8.89
N PHE A 223 -5.76 3.90 -7.86
CA PHE A 223 -6.11 5.32 -7.91
C PHE A 223 -5.13 6.12 -7.05
N ILE A 224 -4.90 7.38 -7.44
CA ILE A 224 -3.89 8.23 -6.81
C ILE A 224 -4.53 9.51 -6.30
N LEU A 225 -4.18 9.87 -5.06
CA LEU A 225 -4.54 11.14 -4.45
C LEU A 225 -3.29 11.97 -4.15
N LEU A 226 -3.41 13.27 -4.35
CA LEU A 226 -2.51 14.25 -3.78
C LEU A 226 -3.26 15.07 -2.73
N LEU A 227 -2.78 14.99 -1.49
CA LEU A 227 -3.36 15.70 -0.37
C LEU A 227 -2.36 16.77 0.10
N ALA A 228 -2.79 18.02 0.15
CA ALA A 228 -1.97 19.13 0.64
C ALA A 228 -2.34 19.50 2.08
N LYS A 229 -1.33 19.67 2.94
CA LYS A 229 -1.51 20.31 4.24
C LYS A 229 -1.67 21.82 4.01
N PRO A 230 -2.76 22.46 4.46
CA PRO A 230 -2.97 23.88 4.24
C PRO A 230 -1.83 24.74 4.77
N ASP A 231 -1.45 25.78 4.04
CA ASP A 231 -0.44 26.77 4.42
C ASP A 231 -1.03 28.15 4.66
N GLY A 232 -2.37 28.25 4.71
CA GLY A 232 -3.09 29.51 4.84
C GLY A 232 -3.17 30.31 3.53
N SER A 233 -2.49 29.88 2.47
CA SER A 233 -2.62 30.48 1.14
C SER A 233 -3.76 29.85 0.35
N LYS A 234 -4.21 30.53 -0.71
CA LYS A 234 -5.17 29.94 -1.66
C LYS A 234 -4.48 28.78 -2.41
N VAL A 235 -5.22 27.69 -2.59
CA VAL A 235 -4.80 26.47 -3.30
C VAL A 235 -3.90 26.77 -4.49
N ARG A 236 -2.70 26.19 -4.53
CA ARG A 236 -1.81 26.23 -5.70
C ARG A 236 -2.45 25.34 -6.79
N LEU A 237 -2.95 25.97 -7.84
CA LEU A 237 -3.45 25.29 -9.01
C LEU A 237 -2.26 24.98 -9.93
N ARG A 238 -1.84 23.72 -9.94
CA ARG A 238 -0.84 23.08 -10.81
C ARG A 238 0.62 23.57 -10.68
N PRO A 239 1.59 22.65 -10.59
CA PRO A 239 2.97 22.98 -10.91
C PRO A 239 3.04 23.35 -12.39
N GLU A 240 3.83 24.37 -12.74
CA GLU A 240 4.24 24.61 -14.12
C GLU A 240 4.89 23.34 -14.66
N PRO A 241 4.59 22.92 -15.91
CA PRO A 241 5.20 21.75 -16.52
C PRO A 241 6.70 21.99 -16.76
N GLU A 242 7.51 21.68 -15.77
CA GLU A 242 8.95 21.58 -15.98
C GLU A 242 9.24 20.32 -16.79
N ALA A 243 10.15 20.46 -17.77
CA ALA A 243 10.65 19.33 -18.52
C ALA A 243 11.19 18.27 -17.57
N ILE A 244 10.59 17.09 -17.58
CA ILE A 244 11.09 15.93 -16.84
C ILE A 244 12.45 15.62 -17.42
N HIS A 245 13.53 15.93 -16.71
CA HIS A 245 14.85 15.45 -17.05
C HIS A 245 14.80 13.92 -16.97
N GLN A 246 14.78 13.28 -18.11
CA GLN A 246 15.03 11.84 -18.20
C GLN A 246 16.42 11.61 -17.61
N GLY A 247 16.47 10.93 -16.47
CA GLY A 247 17.70 10.32 -15.98
C GLY A 247 18.32 9.43 -17.07
N PRO A 248 19.59 8.99 -16.96
CA PRO A 248 20.27 8.25 -18.00
C PRO A 248 19.38 7.11 -18.49
N SER A 249 19.14 7.10 -19.79
CA SER A 249 18.27 6.16 -20.50
C SER A 249 18.58 4.72 -20.06
N ARG A 250 17.60 4.09 -19.45
CA ARG A 250 17.60 2.64 -19.22
C ARG A 250 17.88 1.95 -20.56
N PRO A 251 18.72 0.93 -20.62
CA PRO A 251 18.90 0.18 -21.84
C PRO A 251 17.55 -0.35 -22.35
N PRO A 252 17.35 -0.45 -23.68
CA PRO A 252 16.09 -0.87 -24.26
C PRO A 252 15.67 -2.23 -23.69
N GLU A 253 14.42 -2.31 -23.23
CA GLU A 253 13.83 -3.57 -22.76
C GLU A 253 13.88 -4.61 -23.89
N PRO A 254 14.20 -5.87 -23.55
CA PRO A 254 14.07 -6.96 -24.51
C PRO A 254 12.62 -7.06 -25.00
N PRO A 255 12.39 -7.49 -26.26
CA PRO A 255 11.06 -7.56 -26.83
C PRO A 255 10.13 -8.44 -25.97
N PRO A 256 8.83 -8.11 -25.91
CA PRO A 256 7.89 -8.79 -25.04
C PRO A 256 7.83 -10.29 -25.40
N VAL A 257 8.19 -11.11 -24.42
CA VAL A 257 7.94 -12.54 -24.48
C VAL A 257 6.41 -12.73 -24.44
N GLN A 258 5.88 -13.42 -25.44
CA GLN A 258 4.44 -13.72 -25.53
C GLN A 258 3.97 -14.34 -24.21
N GLN A 259 3.06 -13.64 -23.53
CA GLN A 259 2.52 -14.07 -22.25
C GLN A 259 1.65 -15.33 -22.45
N PRO A 260 1.90 -16.41 -21.71
CA PRO A 260 0.94 -17.49 -21.61
C PRO A 260 -0.27 -17.02 -20.80
N LEU A 261 -1.42 -17.58 -21.17
CA LEU A 261 -2.75 -17.42 -20.59
C LEU A 261 -2.78 -17.08 -19.09
N ARG A 262 -3.67 -16.15 -18.72
CA ARG A 262 -4.01 -15.58 -17.39
C ARG A 262 -3.43 -16.37 -16.21
N PRO A 263 -2.56 -15.78 -15.42
CA PRO A 263 -2.03 -16.41 -14.22
C PRO A 263 -3.17 -16.76 -13.27
N SER A 264 -3.15 -17.98 -12.74
CA SER A 264 -4.04 -18.38 -11.65
C SER A 264 -3.82 -17.45 -10.44
N LEU A 265 -4.80 -17.36 -9.53
CA LEU A 265 -4.71 -16.58 -8.29
C LEU A 265 -3.37 -16.81 -7.57
N ARG A 266 -2.84 -18.05 -7.62
CA ARG A 266 -1.51 -18.43 -7.12
C ARG A 266 -0.35 -17.67 -7.77
N ALA A 267 -0.46 -17.34 -9.04
CA ALA A 267 0.58 -16.61 -9.76
C ALA A 267 0.49 -15.08 -9.51
N LEU A 268 -0.72 -14.58 -9.20
CA LEU A 268 -0.95 -13.21 -8.75
C LEU A 268 -0.42 -13.00 -7.32
N LEU A 269 -0.66 -13.97 -6.42
CA LEU A 269 -0.14 -13.95 -5.05
C LEU A 269 1.38 -14.14 -5.01
N ALA A 270 1.96 -14.92 -5.94
CA ALA A 270 3.41 -15.03 -6.10
C ALA A 270 4.08 -13.74 -6.65
N ARG A 271 3.30 -12.79 -7.16
CA ARG A 271 3.76 -11.46 -7.60
C ARG A 271 3.34 -10.34 -6.66
N SER A 272 2.58 -10.68 -5.61
CA SER A 272 2.29 -9.77 -4.50
C SER A 272 3.51 -9.69 -3.57
N PRO A 273 3.84 -8.53 -3.01
CA PRO A 273 4.84 -8.43 -1.95
C PRO A 273 4.50 -9.29 -0.71
N LEU A 274 3.37 -9.99 -0.73
CA LEU A 274 2.87 -10.85 0.35
C LEU A 274 3.18 -12.35 0.17
N GLY A 275 3.93 -12.78 -0.83
CA GLY A 275 4.37 -14.17 -1.05
C GLY A 275 3.28 -15.22 -1.32
N PRO A 276 3.66 -16.40 -1.81
CA PRO A 276 2.71 -17.49 -2.04
C PRO A 276 2.26 -18.13 -0.73
N PRO A 277 1.00 -18.62 -0.66
CA PRO A 277 0.50 -19.35 0.51
C PRO A 277 1.37 -20.59 0.78
N VAL A 278 1.80 -20.74 2.02
CA VAL A 278 2.63 -21.85 2.49
C VAL A 278 1.84 -23.16 2.28
N ARG A 279 2.33 -24.06 1.44
CA ARG A 279 1.82 -25.43 1.39
C ARG A 279 2.11 -26.10 2.71
N LEU A 280 1.11 -26.29 3.55
CA LEU A 280 1.18 -27.28 4.63
C LEU A 280 1.47 -28.65 3.99
N ALA A 281 2.67 -29.17 4.25
CA ALA A 281 3.03 -30.51 3.91
C ALA A 281 2.09 -31.48 4.65
N LYS A 282 1.23 -32.16 3.91
CA LYS A 282 0.53 -33.36 4.40
C LYS A 282 1.58 -34.46 4.63
N ARG A 283 2.27 -34.40 5.75
CA ARG A 283 3.09 -35.49 6.28
C ARG A 283 2.86 -35.55 7.78
N GLY A 284 2.02 -36.47 8.19
CA GLY A 284 1.91 -36.84 9.59
C GLY A 284 0.56 -37.30 10.08
N LEU A 285 -0.19 -38.08 9.28
CA LEU A 285 -1.31 -38.87 9.85
C LEU A 285 -1.39 -40.26 9.19
N ARG A 286 -0.32 -41.04 9.37
CA ARG A 286 -0.36 -42.51 9.29
C ARG A 286 0.68 -43.02 10.27
N LEU A 287 0.25 -43.27 11.48
CA LEU A 287 0.81 -44.25 12.40
C LEU A 287 0.13 -44.08 13.77
N LEU A 288 -1.01 -44.70 13.95
CA LEU A 288 -1.53 -45.18 15.23
C LEU A 288 -2.87 -45.88 14.97
N ARG A 289 -2.78 -47.01 14.24
CA ARG A 289 -3.76 -48.11 14.32
C ARG A 289 -2.95 -49.39 14.40
N ALA A 290 -2.66 -49.80 15.59
CA ALA A 290 -2.42 -51.19 16.00
C ALA A 290 -2.02 -51.18 17.46
N ALA A 291 -2.95 -51.57 18.31
CA ALA A 291 -2.76 -52.39 19.50
C ALA A 291 -3.95 -52.21 20.45
N ALA A 292 -4.95 -52.99 20.30
CA ALA A 292 -5.69 -53.53 21.46
C ALA A 292 -5.13 -54.94 21.64
N PRO A 293 -4.93 -55.37 22.88
CA PRO A 293 -5.39 -56.66 23.26
C PRO A 293 -6.14 -56.66 24.61
N HIS A 294 -7.12 -57.50 24.65
CA HIS A 294 -7.83 -58.15 25.76
C HIS A 294 -8.43 -57.29 26.85
#